data_fc655795d350369acd217ab9c2c4c68d
#
_entry.id   fc655795d350369acd217ab9c2c4c68d
#
_cell.length_a   1.000
_cell.length_b   1.000
_cell.length_c   1.000
_cell.angle_alpha   90.00
_cell.angle_beta   90.00
_cell.angle_gamma   90.00
#
_symmetry.space_group_name_H-M   'P 1'
#
loop_
_entity.id
_entity.type
_entity.pdbx_description
1 polymer ?
#
loop_
_entity_poly.entity_id
_entity_poly.type
_entity_poly.pdbx_seq_one_letter_code
_entity_poly.pdbx_strand_id
1 'polypeptide(L)'
;MNGILKMIRYSYFLPRFLIILLIYLFFYFFFDPIFKFVLIRSLQGFFEAKVEILKLKTSFLNPSIEIYDFSAGNKNDEFKNIFEFKKLKFSLKLEPLFEKKLIIEDAILNGLIFDTPRKKSCRIIKNKKKETPSFVKKYANEIKDYTEFRFDSLSKELVDDIKIEFENLTSIRLLNKLEEKYQSDYKNILEAINFDKYNDEIERIKKDFYDLKKEKNFIRQLKMAGEIKKRIENLQKDFKKDKDDIDRRILELKVYYTDIEKAKKADIENLTDKLKLTKVSRENIEKILFGKNIYENFLYYYSILENISKYIPENPKKKIFEERGKRGRIIRFPKKDSLPSFLLKNLSIDGYAGKENKILYKGRIVNITSEPYLYKHPLLIDIYGKNEKGYISLKSEIEIYNNKSNTYFEFKNMSIKNINFGVRNFAINVKEGFCDIKADIKTVSNRINGVIDIFFHDVIIVDDINLDTKKSIVDIIRNSILSVKNFNLSINISGDFTNSSINFSSSLGKDLSKYLNSYYEKKLEDIKKDIERKIDLKIKDYKIKIEKDLETKKIKLKKDLEYKAKNIDEKINDILNSLKF
;
A
#
# COMPACT_ATOMS: atom_id res chain seq x y z
N MET A 1 -48.71 38.54 69.50
CA MET A 1 -47.64 37.65 69.02
C MET A 1 -47.13 36.58 70.00
N ASN A 2 -47.65 36.49 71.22
CA ASN A 2 -47.16 35.56 72.30
C ASN A 2 -47.89 34.20 72.38
N GLY A 3 -48.89 33.93 71.56
CA GLY A 3 -49.70 32.68 71.71
C GLY A 3 -49.20 31.51 70.84
N ILE A 4 -48.52 31.73 69.73
CA ILE A 4 -48.07 30.70 68.80
C ILE A 4 -46.77 30.04 69.30
N LEU A 5 -45.94 30.74 70.07
CA LEU A 5 -44.65 30.24 70.58
C LEU A 5 -44.81 29.19 71.71
N LYS A 6 -45.97 29.11 72.37
CA LYS A 6 -46.25 28.15 73.45
C LYS A 6 -46.69 26.76 72.97
N MET A 7 -47.05 26.58 71.70
CA MET A 7 -47.44 25.27 71.12
C MET A 7 -46.25 24.43 70.57
N ILE A 8 -45.05 25.04 70.43
CA ILE A 8 -43.89 24.32 69.95
C ILE A 8 -43.16 23.65 71.08
N ARG A 9 -43.20 22.35 71.20
CA ARG A 9 -42.37 21.56 72.13
C ARG A 9 -40.90 21.66 71.73
N TYR A 10 -40.19 22.67 72.27
CA TYR A 10 -38.78 22.98 71.95
C TYR A 10 -37.85 21.75 72.12
N SER A 11 -38.09 20.89 73.10
CA SER A 11 -37.34 19.66 73.31
C SER A 11 -37.46 18.63 72.14
N TYR A 12 -38.49 18.75 71.31
CA TYR A 12 -38.75 17.89 70.16
C TYR A 12 -38.38 18.59 68.85
N PHE A 13 -38.59 19.88 68.75
CA PHE A 13 -38.33 20.67 67.53
C PHE A 13 -36.86 20.93 67.39
N LEU A 14 -36.15 21.35 68.46
CA LEU A 14 -34.75 21.81 68.39
C LEU A 14 -33.79 20.71 67.87
N PRO A 15 -33.81 19.46 68.38
CA PRO A 15 -32.90 18.42 67.84
C PRO A 15 -33.17 18.09 66.37
N ARG A 16 -34.44 18.05 65.97
CA ARG A 16 -34.80 17.80 64.55
C ARG A 16 -34.37 18.93 63.65
N PHE A 17 -34.58 20.18 64.04
CA PHE A 17 -34.11 21.35 63.32
C PHE A 17 -32.59 21.35 63.22
N LEU A 18 -31.86 21.01 64.26
CA LEU A 18 -30.42 20.95 64.32
C LEU A 18 -29.86 19.86 63.36
N ILE A 19 -30.50 18.70 63.32
CA ILE A 19 -30.16 17.62 62.36
C ILE A 19 -30.40 18.08 60.91
N ILE A 20 -31.56 18.70 60.63
CA ILE A 20 -31.88 19.20 59.30
C ILE A 20 -30.90 20.29 58.89
N LEU A 21 -30.57 21.22 59.83
CA LEU A 21 -29.58 22.25 59.58
C LEU A 21 -28.19 21.66 59.31
N LEU A 22 -27.77 20.65 60.08
CA LEU A 22 -26.48 19.98 59.87
C LEU A 22 -26.42 19.26 58.54
N ILE A 23 -27.49 18.54 58.15
CA ILE A 23 -27.61 17.93 56.82
C ILE A 23 -27.54 19.01 55.71
N TYR A 24 -28.28 20.12 55.89
CA TYR A 24 -28.24 21.24 54.92
C TYR A 24 -26.84 21.82 54.78
N LEU A 25 -26.14 22.10 55.92
CA LEU A 25 -24.76 22.62 55.92
C LEU A 25 -23.78 21.63 55.29
N PHE A 26 -23.96 20.31 55.55
CA PHE A 26 -23.14 19.29 54.90
C PHE A 26 -23.30 19.33 53.36
N PHE A 27 -24.53 19.32 52.87
CA PHE A 27 -24.78 19.41 51.43
C PHE A 27 -24.31 20.75 50.83
N TYR A 28 -24.43 21.84 51.56
CA TYR A 28 -24.01 23.14 51.11
C TYR A 28 -22.49 23.29 50.96
N PHE A 29 -21.70 22.72 51.88
CA PHE A 29 -20.25 22.89 51.88
C PHE A 29 -19.50 21.72 51.23
N PHE A 30 -19.96 20.51 51.36
CA PHE A 30 -19.19 19.33 50.97
C PHE A 30 -19.70 18.61 49.72
N PHE A 31 -20.94 18.78 49.33
CA PHE A 31 -21.53 18.02 48.22
C PHE A 31 -20.85 18.34 46.89
N ASP A 32 -20.71 19.61 46.53
CA ASP A 32 -20.14 20.02 45.26
C ASP A 32 -18.70 19.52 45.03
N PRO A 33 -17.76 19.65 46.01
CA PRO A 33 -16.40 19.12 45.80
C PRO A 33 -16.36 17.59 45.73
N ILE A 34 -17.17 16.88 46.55
CA ILE A 34 -17.25 15.41 46.49
C ILE A 34 -17.82 14.97 45.14
N PHE A 35 -18.92 15.56 44.70
CA PHE A 35 -19.55 15.22 43.44
C PHE A 35 -18.63 15.55 42.24
N LYS A 36 -17.95 16.68 42.25
CA LYS A 36 -16.92 17.03 41.26
C LYS A 36 -15.83 15.97 41.19
N PHE A 37 -15.31 15.53 42.35
CA PHE A 37 -14.25 14.52 42.38
C PHE A 37 -14.71 13.18 41.79
N VAL A 38 -15.91 12.70 42.18
CA VAL A 38 -16.49 11.45 41.65
C VAL A 38 -16.72 11.56 40.13
N LEU A 39 -17.28 12.69 39.68
CA LEU A 39 -17.55 12.92 38.27
C LEU A 39 -16.26 12.94 37.43
N ILE A 40 -15.20 13.63 37.87
CA ILE A 40 -13.90 13.64 37.21
C ILE A 40 -13.35 12.22 37.12
N ARG A 41 -13.38 11.43 38.20
CA ARG A 41 -12.87 10.05 38.21
C ARG A 41 -13.62 9.14 37.25
N SER A 42 -14.96 9.24 37.24
CA SER A 42 -15.79 8.48 36.31
C SER A 42 -15.52 8.81 34.86
N LEU A 43 -15.45 10.11 34.54
CA LEU A 43 -15.17 10.58 33.16
C LEU A 43 -13.74 10.27 32.72
N GLN A 44 -12.75 10.35 33.60
CA GLN A 44 -11.38 9.89 33.29
C GLN A 44 -11.34 8.40 32.97
N GLY A 45 -12.18 7.59 33.66
CA GLY A 45 -12.37 6.17 33.34
C GLY A 45 -12.95 5.94 31.95
N PHE A 46 -13.87 6.82 31.56
CA PHE A 46 -14.58 6.76 30.28
C PHE A 46 -13.67 7.21 29.09
N PHE A 47 -13.06 8.39 29.19
CA PHE A 47 -12.21 8.95 28.13
C PHE A 47 -10.80 8.34 28.10
N GLU A 48 -10.39 7.59 29.12
CA GLU A 48 -9.02 7.06 29.29
C GLU A 48 -7.94 8.16 29.22
N ALA A 49 -8.32 9.39 29.52
CA ALA A 49 -7.48 10.59 29.53
C ALA A 49 -7.88 11.52 30.68
N LYS A 50 -7.03 12.49 31.03
CA LYS A 50 -7.35 13.46 32.07
C LYS A 50 -8.56 14.28 31.68
N VAL A 51 -9.48 14.38 32.63
CA VAL A 51 -10.65 15.29 32.59
C VAL A 51 -10.46 16.35 33.66
N GLU A 52 -10.73 17.59 33.31
CA GLU A 52 -10.62 18.72 34.21
C GLU A 52 -11.96 19.48 34.25
N ILE A 53 -12.38 19.86 35.46
CA ILE A 53 -13.56 20.68 35.72
C ILE A 53 -13.11 21.77 36.69
N LEU A 54 -13.23 23.03 36.29
CA LEU A 54 -12.82 24.14 37.13
C LEU A 54 -13.79 24.26 38.34
N LYS A 55 -15.07 24.36 38.04
CA LYS A 55 -16.10 24.56 39.09
C LYS A 55 -17.35 23.73 38.79
N LEU A 56 -17.92 23.17 39.81
CA LEU A 56 -19.24 22.51 39.80
C LEU A 56 -20.10 23.17 40.86
N LYS A 57 -21.34 23.48 40.50
CA LYS A 57 -22.36 24.02 41.42
C LYS A 57 -23.62 23.20 41.33
N THR A 58 -24.18 22.84 42.47
CA THR A 58 -25.50 22.22 42.58
C THR A 58 -26.45 23.13 43.36
N SER A 59 -27.70 23.12 42.99
CA SER A 59 -28.77 23.77 43.72
C SER A 59 -29.87 22.77 44.08
N PHE A 60 -30.28 22.75 45.34
CA PHE A 60 -31.32 21.82 45.84
C PHE A 60 -32.69 22.49 45.92
N LEU A 61 -32.77 23.82 46.08
CA LEU A 61 -34.03 24.57 46.09
C LEU A 61 -34.69 24.55 44.71
N ASN A 62 -33.91 24.88 43.68
CA ASN A 62 -34.26 24.69 42.28
C ASN A 62 -33.30 23.66 41.71
N PRO A 63 -33.65 22.37 41.72
CA PRO A 63 -32.73 21.32 41.41
C PRO A 63 -32.04 21.53 40.06
N SER A 64 -30.76 21.91 40.12
CA SER A 64 -29.99 22.19 38.94
C SER A 64 -28.50 21.90 39.18
N ILE A 65 -27.81 21.59 38.10
CA ILE A 65 -26.37 21.37 38.09
C ILE A 65 -25.77 22.29 37.06
N GLU A 66 -24.70 22.98 37.45
CA GLU A 66 -23.90 23.82 36.59
C GLU A 66 -22.43 23.36 36.64
N ILE A 67 -21.84 23.09 35.49
CA ILE A 67 -20.44 22.70 35.33
C ILE A 67 -19.76 23.81 34.54
N TYR A 68 -18.61 24.28 35.02
CA TYR A 68 -17.85 25.36 34.41
C TYR A 68 -16.46 24.90 34.00
N ASP A 69 -16.03 25.36 32.82
CA ASP A 69 -14.70 25.13 32.25
C ASP A 69 -14.28 23.65 32.32
N PHE A 70 -14.99 22.87 31.55
CA PHE A 70 -14.75 21.44 31.38
C PHE A 70 -13.78 21.19 30.24
N SER A 71 -12.84 20.28 30.40
CA SER A 71 -12.02 19.77 29.31
C SER A 71 -11.78 18.25 29.42
N ALA A 72 -11.90 17.55 28.30
CA ALA A 72 -11.61 16.14 28.17
C ALA A 72 -10.39 15.93 27.27
N GLY A 73 -9.32 15.35 27.81
CA GLY A 73 -8.08 15.09 27.07
C GLY A 73 -8.25 14.03 25.99
N ASN A 74 -7.38 14.08 24.97
CA ASN A 74 -7.33 13.11 23.89
C ASN A 74 -6.27 12.04 24.20
N LYS A 75 -6.68 10.77 24.30
CA LYS A 75 -5.78 9.63 24.56
C LYS A 75 -4.68 9.48 23.49
N ASN A 76 -4.99 9.79 22.23
CA ASN A 76 -4.07 9.61 21.09
C ASN A 76 -3.12 10.79 20.88
N ASP A 77 -3.49 11.98 21.39
CA ASP A 77 -2.65 13.17 21.37
C ASP A 77 -2.67 13.82 22.77
N GLU A 78 -1.62 13.55 23.54
CA GLU A 78 -1.57 13.94 24.95
C GLU A 78 -1.54 15.46 25.19
N PHE A 79 -1.28 16.26 24.15
CA PHE A 79 -1.28 17.72 24.22
C PHE A 79 -2.52 18.35 23.59
N LYS A 80 -3.59 17.57 23.38
CA LYS A 80 -4.88 18.05 22.89
C LYS A 80 -6.04 17.58 23.74
N ASN A 81 -7.14 18.36 23.69
CA ASN A 81 -8.44 17.93 24.17
C ASN A 81 -9.27 17.38 23.00
N ILE A 82 -10.13 16.39 23.28
CA ILE A 82 -11.19 15.98 22.35
C ILE A 82 -12.18 17.13 22.22
N PHE A 83 -12.64 17.65 23.35
CA PHE A 83 -13.49 18.84 23.43
C PHE A 83 -13.35 19.54 24.78
N GLU A 84 -13.75 20.79 24.80
CA GLU A 84 -13.91 21.61 26.00
C GLU A 84 -15.17 22.46 25.89
N PHE A 85 -15.73 22.87 27.01
CA PHE A 85 -16.85 23.81 27.05
C PHE A 85 -16.75 24.76 28.25
N LYS A 86 -17.35 25.95 28.10
CA LYS A 86 -17.34 26.97 29.17
C LYS A 86 -18.38 26.70 30.24
N LYS A 87 -19.61 26.33 29.86
CA LYS A 87 -20.69 26.13 30.80
C LYS A 87 -21.67 25.06 30.31
N LEU A 88 -22.00 24.12 31.19
CA LEU A 88 -23.15 23.24 31.05
C LEU A 88 -24.11 23.50 32.22
N LYS A 89 -25.36 23.80 31.89
CA LYS A 89 -26.43 23.99 32.87
C LYS A 89 -27.63 23.12 32.52
N PHE A 90 -28.19 22.45 33.52
CA PHE A 90 -29.45 21.72 33.38
C PHE A 90 -30.24 21.68 34.68
N SER A 91 -31.55 21.63 34.53
CA SER A 91 -32.51 21.52 35.65
C SER A 91 -33.07 20.12 35.76
N LEU A 92 -33.24 19.64 36.97
CA LEU A 92 -33.68 18.29 37.29
C LEU A 92 -35.14 18.32 37.77
N LYS A 93 -35.94 17.31 37.36
CA LYS A 93 -37.24 17.07 37.96
C LYS A 93 -37.09 16.24 39.25
N LEU A 94 -37.66 16.73 40.36
CA LEU A 94 -37.56 16.06 41.68
C LEU A 94 -38.36 14.75 41.73
N GLU A 95 -39.59 14.74 41.20
CA GLU A 95 -40.49 13.58 41.28
C GLU A 95 -39.84 12.31 40.73
N PRO A 96 -39.25 12.30 39.49
CA PRO A 96 -38.57 11.11 38.98
C PRO A 96 -37.34 10.71 39.79
N LEU A 97 -36.65 11.64 40.45
CA LEU A 97 -35.47 11.34 41.28
C LEU A 97 -35.83 10.41 42.47
N PHE A 98 -37.02 10.54 43.05
CA PHE A 98 -37.49 9.62 44.08
C PHE A 98 -37.69 8.18 43.52
N GLU A 99 -37.94 8.04 42.23
CA GLU A 99 -38.01 6.76 41.54
C GLU A 99 -36.63 6.31 40.99
N LYS A 100 -35.54 6.97 41.38
CA LYS A 100 -34.18 6.76 40.86
C LYS A 100 -34.07 7.01 39.33
N LYS A 101 -34.86 7.91 38.81
CA LYS A 101 -34.86 8.35 37.41
C LYS A 101 -34.35 9.77 37.28
N LEU A 102 -33.40 10.00 36.41
CA LEU A 102 -32.84 11.31 36.14
C LEU A 102 -33.46 11.85 34.84
N ILE A 103 -34.44 12.72 34.96
CA ILE A 103 -35.15 13.32 33.83
C ILE A 103 -34.78 14.80 33.75
N ILE A 104 -34.21 15.19 32.63
CA ILE A 104 -33.80 16.55 32.29
C ILE A 104 -34.63 16.99 31.10
N GLU A 105 -35.39 18.07 31.21
CA GLU A 105 -36.17 18.56 30.09
C GLU A 105 -35.31 19.41 29.16
N ASP A 106 -34.59 20.34 29.74
CA ASP A 106 -33.73 21.26 29.00
C ASP A 106 -32.35 21.36 29.63
N ALA A 107 -31.34 21.30 28.79
CA ALA A 107 -29.97 21.59 29.14
C ALA A 107 -29.35 22.59 28.14
N ILE A 108 -28.42 23.40 28.62
CA ILE A 108 -27.73 24.41 27.83
C ILE A 108 -26.23 24.18 27.98
N LEU A 109 -25.56 23.95 26.86
CA LEU A 109 -24.12 23.78 26.76
C LEU A 109 -23.52 24.92 25.93
N ASN A 110 -22.77 25.80 26.60
CA ASN A 110 -22.20 26.97 25.96
C ASN A 110 -20.70 26.82 25.75
N GLY A 111 -20.24 27.28 24.61
CA GLY A 111 -18.82 27.40 24.28
C GLY A 111 -18.16 26.05 24.02
N LEU A 112 -18.84 25.11 23.37
CA LEU A 112 -18.30 23.81 22.98
C LEU A 112 -17.29 23.96 21.83
N ILE A 113 -16.07 23.45 22.03
CA ILE A 113 -14.97 23.52 21.07
C ILE A 113 -14.28 22.18 21.02
N PHE A 114 -13.88 21.74 19.83
CA PHE A 114 -13.18 20.48 19.61
C PHE A 114 -11.70 20.71 19.25
N ASP A 115 -10.85 19.71 19.50
CA ASP A 115 -9.41 19.66 19.13
C ASP A 115 -8.61 20.86 19.66
N THR A 116 -8.82 21.23 20.92
CA THR A 116 -8.11 22.37 21.55
C THR A 116 -6.75 21.95 22.10
N PRO A 117 -5.71 22.84 22.00
CA PRO A 117 -4.38 22.51 22.51
C PRO A 117 -4.32 22.53 24.04
N ARG A 118 -3.53 21.62 24.64
CA ARG A 118 -3.22 21.57 26.06
C ARG A 118 -1.78 21.97 26.37
N LYS A 119 -1.59 22.65 27.49
CA LYS A 119 -0.23 22.96 27.99
C LYS A 119 0.41 21.81 28.76
N LYS A 120 -0.40 20.91 29.32
CA LYS A 120 0.04 19.76 30.13
C LYS A 120 -0.47 18.45 29.53
N SER A 121 0.36 17.40 29.55
CA SER A 121 -0.04 16.08 29.10
C SER A 121 -1.31 15.58 29.78
N CYS A 122 -2.26 15.05 29.00
CA CYS A 122 -3.48 14.42 29.48
C CYS A 122 -3.35 12.92 29.72
N ARG A 123 -2.15 12.35 29.62
CA ARG A 123 -1.91 10.91 29.77
C ARG A 123 -2.23 10.43 31.18
N ILE A 124 -3.01 9.34 31.29
CA ILE A 124 -3.24 8.62 32.53
C ILE A 124 -2.47 7.30 32.45
N ILE A 125 -1.56 7.08 33.40
CA ILE A 125 -0.83 5.81 33.51
C ILE A 125 -1.79 4.76 34.07
N LYS A 126 -2.27 3.85 33.24
CA LYS A 126 -3.03 2.67 33.66
C LYS A 126 -2.25 1.40 33.32
N ASN A 127 -1.94 0.62 34.35
CA ASN A 127 -1.27 -0.69 34.27
C ASN A 127 -2.20 -1.85 33.91
N LYS A 128 -3.21 -1.67 33.07
CA LYS A 128 -4.04 -2.79 32.61
C LYS A 128 -3.93 -2.93 31.09
N LYS A 129 -3.31 -4.02 30.64
CA LYS A 129 -3.44 -4.51 29.26
C LYS A 129 -4.91 -4.85 29.03
N LYS A 130 -5.66 -4.00 28.34
CA LYS A 130 -6.95 -4.37 27.77
C LYS A 130 -6.69 -5.30 26.58
N GLU A 131 -7.43 -6.39 26.50
CA GLU A 131 -7.41 -7.22 25.29
C GLU A 131 -7.91 -6.38 24.11
N THR A 132 -7.09 -6.27 23.10
CA THR A 132 -7.43 -5.58 21.86
C THR A 132 -8.46 -6.43 21.11
N PRO A 133 -9.62 -5.89 20.69
CA PRO A 133 -10.60 -6.64 19.91
C PRO A 133 -9.97 -7.32 18.69
N SER A 134 -10.48 -8.49 18.30
CA SER A 134 -9.89 -9.33 17.25
C SER A 134 -9.79 -8.61 15.89
N PHE A 135 -10.78 -7.80 15.53
CA PHE A 135 -10.75 -7.00 14.31
C PHE A 135 -9.67 -5.91 14.36
N VAL A 136 -9.42 -5.30 15.53
CA VAL A 136 -8.34 -4.31 15.73
C VAL A 136 -6.97 -4.96 15.54
N LYS A 137 -6.80 -6.22 16.00
CA LYS A 137 -5.56 -6.98 15.76
C LYS A 137 -5.35 -7.27 14.28
N LYS A 138 -6.43 -7.65 13.55
CA LYS A 138 -6.37 -7.87 12.11
C LYS A 138 -5.89 -6.63 11.37
N TYR A 139 -6.49 -5.48 11.65
CA TYR A 139 -6.12 -4.22 11.00
C TYR A 139 -4.79 -3.65 11.49
N ALA A 140 -4.40 -3.86 12.74
CA ALA A 140 -3.07 -3.51 13.22
C ALA A 140 -1.98 -4.31 12.50
N ASN A 141 -2.23 -5.58 12.18
CA ASN A 141 -1.34 -6.40 11.37
C ASN A 141 -1.30 -5.92 9.91
N GLU A 142 -2.45 -5.63 9.30
CA GLU A 142 -2.50 -5.04 7.95
C GLU A 142 -1.73 -3.70 7.88
N ILE A 143 -1.88 -2.81 8.89
CA ILE A 143 -1.10 -1.57 8.97
C ILE A 143 0.40 -1.88 9.14
N LYS A 144 0.76 -2.89 9.94
CA LYS A 144 2.15 -3.30 10.12
C LYS A 144 2.76 -3.78 8.82
N ASP A 145 2.02 -4.58 8.05
CA ASP A 145 2.44 -5.04 6.73
C ASP A 145 2.65 -3.86 5.76
N TYR A 146 1.83 -2.80 5.85
CA TYR A 146 2.02 -1.57 5.06
C TYR A 146 3.13 -0.67 5.58
N THR A 147 3.42 -0.65 6.89
CA THR A 147 4.56 0.10 7.45
C THR A 147 5.89 -0.58 7.16
N GLU A 148 5.88 -1.89 6.92
CA GLU A 148 7.01 -2.69 6.46
C GLU A 148 7.10 -2.76 4.93
N PHE A 149 6.19 -2.10 4.18
CA PHE A 149 6.32 -1.94 2.74
C PHE A 149 7.62 -1.19 2.48
N ARG A 150 8.64 -1.97 2.16
CA ARG A 150 9.97 -1.47 1.88
C ARG A 150 9.96 -0.83 0.50
N PHE A 151 9.97 0.49 0.44
CA PHE A 151 10.41 1.20 -0.76
C PHE A 151 11.81 0.71 -1.20
N ASP A 152 12.58 0.16 -0.26
CA ASP A 152 13.86 -0.52 -0.49
C ASP A 152 13.76 -1.72 -1.42
N SER A 153 12.69 -2.52 -1.38
CA SER A 153 12.50 -3.62 -2.32
C SER A 153 12.23 -3.11 -3.73
N LEU A 154 11.48 -2.01 -3.85
CA LEU A 154 11.26 -1.34 -5.13
C LEU A 154 12.53 -0.72 -5.71
N SER A 155 13.45 -0.24 -4.87
CA SER A 155 14.67 0.41 -5.33
C SER A 155 15.82 -0.55 -5.54
N LYS A 156 15.97 -1.59 -4.72
CA LYS A 156 17.04 -2.59 -4.83
C LYS A 156 16.81 -3.57 -5.97
N GLU A 157 15.55 -4.01 -6.19
CA GLU A 157 15.21 -4.88 -7.32
C GLU A 157 15.34 -4.16 -8.67
N LEU A 158 15.24 -2.80 -8.68
CA LEU A 158 15.18 -2.03 -9.91
C LEU A 158 16.54 -1.57 -10.46
N VAL A 159 17.58 -1.48 -9.67
CA VAL A 159 18.75 -0.69 -10.12
C VAL A 159 20.12 -1.32 -9.85
N ASP A 160 20.33 -2.10 -8.80
CA ASP A 160 21.69 -2.47 -8.40
C ASP A 160 22.09 -3.95 -8.61
N ASP A 161 21.15 -4.88 -8.83
CA ASP A 161 21.48 -6.32 -8.89
C ASP A 161 21.07 -7.06 -10.17
N ILE A 162 20.78 -6.37 -11.27
CA ILE A 162 20.77 -7.04 -12.56
C ILE A 162 22.24 -7.24 -13.01
N LYS A 163 22.96 -8.12 -12.34
CA LYS A 163 24.09 -8.83 -12.97
C LYS A 163 23.50 -9.67 -14.08
N ILE A 164 23.32 -9.03 -15.25
CA ILE A 164 22.99 -9.78 -16.45
C ILE A 164 24.23 -10.65 -16.72
N GLU A 165 24.11 -11.91 -16.41
CA GLU A 165 25.09 -12.89 -16.86
C GLU A 165 24.94 -12.99 -18.39
N PHE A 166 25.65 -12.09 -19.08
CA PHE A 166 25.62 -12.01 -20.55
C PHE A 166 25.91 -13.37 -21.21
N GLU A 167 26.70 -14.22 -20.55
CA GLU A 167 27.04 -15.55 -21.01
C GLU A 167 25.85 -16.51 -21.03
N ASN A 168 24.82 -16.25 -20.24
CA ASN A 168 23.60 -17.04 -20.18
C ASN A 168 22.53 -16.62 -21.20
N LEU A 169 22.74 -15.51 -21.92
CA LEU A 169 21.80 -15.06 -22.95
C LEU A 169 21.77 -16.04 -24.11
N THR A 170 20.58 -16.28 -24.65
CA THR A 170 20.36 -17.20 -25.78
C THR A 170 21.10 -16.73 -27.02
N SER A 171 21.13 -15.41 -27.27
CA SER A 171 21.87 -14.80 -28.38
C SER A 171 23.39 -15.05 -28.29
N ILE A 172 23.96 -14.97 -27.08
CA ILE A 172 25.40 -15.24 -26.86
C ILE A 172 25.73 -16.71 -26.98
N ARG A 173 24.85 -17.59 -26.42
CA ARG A 173 25.01 -19.06 -26.58
C ARG A 173 24.95 -19.50 -28.04
N LEU A 174 24.08 -18.87 -28.84
CA LEU A 174 24.00 -19.13 -30.26
C LEU A 174 25.26 -18.70 -30.99
N LEU A 175 25.87 -17.55 -30.65
CA LEU A 175 27.16 -17.12 -31.19
C LEU A 175 28.25 -18.17 -30.94
N ASN A 176 28.37 -18.66 -29.71
CA ASN A 176 29.35 -19.70 -29.37
C ASN A 176 29.13 -20.99 -30.18
N LYS A 177 27.86 -21.45 -30.29
CA LYS A 177 27.55 -22.62 -31.13
C LYS A 177 27.87 -22.43 -32.62
N LEU A 178 27.68 -21.24 -33.14
CA LEU A 178 28.04 -20.91 -34.51
C LEU A 178 29.57 -20.88 -34.71
N GLU A 179 30.33 -20.41 -33.72
CA GLU A 179 31.77 -20.47 -33.69
C GLU A 179 32.26 -21.93 -33.69
N GLU A 180 31.73 -22.77 -32.83
CA GLU A 180 32.04 -24.20 -32.76
C GLU A 180 31.75 -24.93 -34.10
N LYS A 181 30.57 -24.66 -34.69
CA LYS A 181 30.21 -25.22 -36.01
C LYS A 181 31.17 -24.79 -37.09
N TYR A 182 31.48 -23.50 -37.13
CA TYR A 182 32.44 -22.94 -38.08
C TYR A 182 33.83 -23.59 -37.93
N GLN A 183 34.33 -23.80 -36.72
CA GLN A 183 35.61 -24.46 -36.45
C GLN A 183 35.58 -25.93 -36.91
N SER A 184 34.47 -26.62 -36.70
CA SER A 184 34.27 -27.99 -37.19
C SER A 184 34.29 -28.07 -38.72
N ASP A 185 33.55 -27.15 -39.39
CA ASP A 185 33.51 -27.10 -40.86
C ASP A 185 34.89 -26.79 -41.45
N TYR A 186 35.65 -25.87 -40.83
CA TYR A 186 37.04 -25.59 -41.20
C TYR A 186 37.93 -26.82 -41.09
N LYS A 187 37.83 -27.58 -39.98
CA LYS A 187 38.61 -28.81 -39.76
C LYS A 187 38.28 -29.88 -40.80
N ASN A 188 36.99 -30.09 -41.08
CA ASN A 188 36.52 -31.06 -42.07
C ASN A 188 37.04 -30.70 -43.48
N ILE A 189 37.10 -29.44 -43.85
CA ILE A 189 37.67 -29.00 -45.15
C ILE A 189 39.18 -29.20 -45.16
N LEU A 190 39.88 -28.88 -44.05
CA LEU A 190 41.33 -29.08 -43.95
C LEU A 190 41.70 -30.57 -44.08
N GLU A 191 40.92 -31.47 -43.48
CA GLU A 191 41.10 -32.92 -43.63
C GLU A 191 40.82 -33.38 -45.10
N ALA A 192 39.80 -32.79 -45.74
CA ALA A 192 39.50 -33.10 -47.14
C ALA A 192 40.61 -32.68 -48.11
N ILE A 193 41.39 -31.62 -47.80
CA ILE A 193 42.56 -31.15 -48.58
C ILE A 193 43.74 -32.18 -48.49
N ASN A 194 43.62 -33.18 -47.62
CA ASN A 194 44.65 -34.23 -47.58
C ASN A 194 44.49 -35.19 -48.76
N PHE A 195 45.31 -35.06 -49.77
CA PHE A 195 45.28 -35.82 -51.02
C PHE A 195 46.09 -37.13 -50.94
N ASP A 196 46.29 -37.73 -49.76
CA ASP A 196 47.11 -38.95 -49.59
C ASP A 196 46.61 -40.13 -50.46
N LYS A 197 45.28 -40.26 -50.61
CA LYS A 197 44.69 -41.27 -51.48
C LYS A 197 45.19 -41.17 -52.93
N TYR A 198 45.45 -39.97 -53.43
CA TYR A 198 45.99 -39.73 -54.78
C TYR A 198 47.49 -39.99 -54.82
N ASN A 199 48.24 -39.66 -53.78
CA ASN A 199 49.66 -40.02 -53.70
C ASN A 199 49.85 -41.52 -53.71
N ASP A 200 49.04 -42.26 -52.94
CA ASP A 200 49.10 -43.71 -52.91
C ASP A 200 48.80 -44.33 -54.27
N GLU A 201 47.80 -43.81 -55.00
CA GLU A 201 47.48 -44.30 -56.33
C GLU A 201 48.55 -43.90 -57.37
N ILE A 202 49.12 -42.72 -57.22
CA ILE A 202 50.30 -42.30 -58.08
C ILE A 202 51.47 -43.25 -57.87
N GLU A 203 51.77 -43.65 -56.63
CA GLU A 203 52.88 -44.58 -56.38
C GLU A 203 52.54 -46.00 -56.89
N ARG A 204 51.29 -46.43 -56.87
CA ARG A 204 50.88 -47.70 -57.52
C ARG A 204 51.03 -47.60 -59.02
N ILE A 205 50.62 -46.52 -59.65
CA ILE A 205 50.76 -46.29 -61.05
C ILE A 205 52.25 -46.24 -61.45
N LYS A 206 53.10 -45.61 -60.63
CA LYS A 206 54.56 -45.63 -60.85
C LYS A 206 55.15 -47.05 -60.84
N LYS A 207 54.68 -47.86 -59.90
CA LYS A 207 55.08 -49.26 -59.79
C LYS A 207 54.66 -50.02 -61.06
N ASP A 208 53.38 -49.88 -61.45
CA ASP A 208 52.87 -50.54 -62.67
C ASP A 208 53.62 -50.06 -63.89
N PHE A 209 54.03 -48.78 -63.96
CA PHE A 209 54.88 -48.24 -65.04
C PHE A 209 56.29 -48.83 -64.98
N TYR A 210 56.87 -49.04 -63.84
CA TYR A 210 58.18 -49.70 -63.71
C TYR A 210 58.09 -51.12 -64.15
N ASP A 211 56.98 -51.83 -63.82
CA ASP A 211 56.75 -53.20 -64.27
C ASP A 211 56.50 -53.27 -65.80
N LEU A 212 55.82 -52.31 -66.40
CA LEU A 212 55.66 -52.12 -67.82
C LEU A 212 57.00 -52.02 -68.52
N LYS A 213 57.95 -51.27 -67.97
CA LYS A 213 59.31 -51.17 -68.57
C LYS A 213 60.12 -52.47 -68.57
N LYS A 214 59.79 -53.42 -67.66
CA LYS A 214 60.42 -54.69 -67.53
C LYS A 214 59.78 -55.80 -68.42
N GLU A 215 58.56 -55.58 -68.90
CA GLU A 215 57.81 -56.52 -69.67
C GLU A 215 58.45 -56.66 -71.10
N LYS A 216 58.77 -57.83 -71.54
CA LYS A 216 59.39 -58.13 -72.81
C LYS A 216 58.41 -58.48 -73.94
N ASN A 217 57.12 -58.77 -73.62
CA ASN A 217 56.08 -59.09 -74.56
C ASN A 217 55.36 -57.79 -75.02
N PHE A 218 55.56 -57.38 -76.27
CA PHE A 218 55.06 -56.15 -76.85
C PHE A 218 53.54 -56.05 -76.79
N ILE A 219 52.76 -57.16 -76.96
CA ILE A 219 51.31 -57.12 -76.88
C ILE A 219 50.84 -56.83 -75.41
N ARG A 220 51.53 -57.45 -74.44
CA ARG A 220 51.29 -57.19 -72.98
C ARG A 220 51.72 -55.79 -72.64
N GLN A 221 52.84 -55.30 -73.15
CA GLN A 221 53.25 -53.93 -72.91
C GLN A 221 52.19 -52.92 -73.40
N LEU A 222 51.64 -53.07 -74.61
CA LEU A 222 50.59 -52.25 -75.16
C LEU A 222 49.30 -52.31 -74.28
N LYS A 223 48.90 -53.45 -73.81
CA LYS A 223 47.75 -53.61 -72.96
C LYS A 223 47.97 -52.95 -71.60
N MET A 224 49.09 -53.15 -70.95
CA MET A 224 49.44 -52.53 -69.66
C MET A 224 49.55 -50.96 -69.83
N ALA A 225 50.14 -50.45 -70.93
CA ALA A 225 50.18 -49.00 -71.16
C ALA A 225 48.80 -48.42 -71.34
N GLY A 226 47.89 -49.14 -72.01
CA GLY A 226 46.47 -48.69 -72.11
C GLY A 226 45.73 -48.67 -70.76
N GLU A 227 45.97 -49.66 -69.91
CA GLU A 227 45.41 -49.74 -68.57
C GLU A 227 45.99 -48.65 -67.71
N ILE A 228 47.27 -48.40 -67.68
CA ILE A 228 47.91 -47.31 -66.93
C ILE A 228 47.38 -45.94 -67.42
N LYS A 229 47.33 -45.68 -68.78
CA LYS A 229 46.77 -44.47 -69.31
C LYS A 229 45.33 -44.24 -68.82
N LYS A 230 44.46 -45.24 -68.87
CA LYS A 230 43.10 -45.15 -68.44
C LYS A 230 42.99 -44.88 -66.91
N ARG A 231 43.87 -45.48 -66.12
CA ARG A 231 43.92 -45.18 -64.64
C ARG A 231 44.40 -43.75 -64.42
N ILE A 232 45.36 -43.22 -65.15
CA ILE A 232 45.81 -41.83 -65.03
C ILE A 232 44.69 -40.87 -65.43
N GLU A 233 43.98 -41.13 -66.53
CA GLU A 233 42.85 -40.30 -66.97
C GLU A 233 41.73 -40.30 -65.91
N ASN A 234 41.40 -41.45 -65.33
CA ASN A 234 40.44 -41.56 -64.22
C ASN A 234 40.93 -40.78 -62.96
N LEU A 235 42.20 -40.98 -62.61
CA LEU A 235 42.83 -40.25 -61.52
C LEU A 235 42.74 -38.75 -61.66
N GLN A 236 43.09 -38.23 -62.87
CA GLN A 236 42.96 -36.80 -63.13
C GLN A 236 41.55 -36.27 -63.07
N LYS A 237 40.58 -37.07 -63.57
CA LYS A 237 39.17 -36.70 -63.53
C LYS A 237 38.63 -36.64 -62.06
N ASP A 238 38.97 -37.66 -61.31
CA ASP A 238 38.52 -37.74 -59.90
C ASP A 238 39.21 -36.69 -59.06
N PHE A 239 40.50 -36.45 -59.24
CA PHE A 239 41.24 -35.40 -58.56
C PHE A 239 40.67 -34.02 -58.89
N LYS A 240 40.40 -33.72 -60.13
CA LYS A 240 39.79 -32.44 -60.54
C LYS A 240 38.44 -32.24 -59.93
N LYS A 241 37.60 -33.28 -59.91
CA LYS A 241 36.28 -33.24 -59.28
C LYS A 241 36.37 -32.97 -57.78
N ASP A 242 37.26 -33.66 -57.06
CA ASP A 242 37.43 -33.47 -55.60
C ASP A 242 38.01 -32.06 -55.29
N LYS A 243 38.96 -31.58 -56.11
CA LYS A 243 39.51 -30.21 -56.01
C LYS A 243 38.42 -29.17 -56.16
N ASP A 244 37.60 -29.28 -57.22
CA ASP A 244 36.51 -28.34 -57.50
C ASP A 244 35.43 -28.37 -56.39
N ASP A 245 35.16 -29.57 -55.83
CA ASP A 245 34.23 -29.71 -54.67
C ASP A 245 34.78 -29.07 -53.41
N ILE A 246 36.06 -29.25 -53.11
CA ILE A 246 36.71 -28.60 -51.95
C ILE A 246 36.76 -27.09 -52.13
N ASP A 247 37.10 -26.58 -53.35
CA ASP A 247 37.14 -25.13 -53.62
C ASP A 247 35.76 -24.52 -53.45
N ARG A 248 34.69 -25.21 -53.91
CA ARG A 248 33.30 -24.80 -53.66
C ARG A 248 32.97 -24.75 -52.16
N ARG A 249 33.33 -25.78 -51.36
CA ARG A 249 33.13 -25.80 -49.90
C ARG A 249 33.88 -24.68 -49.20
N ILE A 250 35.08 -24.32 -49.62
CA ILE A 250 35.83 -23.17 -49.10
C ILE A 250 35.08 -21.87 -49.40
N LEU A 251 34.51 -21.71 -50.59
CA LEU A 251 33.71 -20.52 -50.94
C LEU A 251 32.40 -20.43 -50.18
N GLU A 252 31.76 -21.58 -49.93
CA GLU A 252 30.49 -21.71 -49.20
C GLU A 252 30.66 -21.56 -47.70
N LEU A 253 31.87 -21.63 -47.15
CA LEU A 253 32.12 -21.46 -45.74
C LEU A 253 31.65 -20.08 -45.24
N LYS A 254 30.51 -20.01 -44.55
CA LYS A 254 29.83 -18.79 -44.07
C LYS A 254 29.34 -18.94 -42.66
N VAL A 255 29.23 -17.82 -41.96
CA VAL A 255 28.56 -17.74 -40.63
C VAL A 255 27.19 -17.13 -40.82
N TYR A 256 26.14 -17.83 -40.36
CA TYR A 256 24.76 -17.38 -40.47
C TYR A 256 24.35 -16.67 -39.18
N TYR A 257 24.03 -15.35 -39.25
CA TYR A 257 23.68 -14.52 -38.08
C TYR A 257 22.18 -14.27 -37.92
N THR A 258 21.31 -14.76 -38.83
CA THR A 258 19.88 -14.48 -38.86
C THR A 258 19.14 -14.89 -37.58
N ASP A 259 19.54 -16.00 -36.95
CA ASP A 259 18.91 -16.50 -35.74
C ASP A 259 19.34 -15.76 -34.46
N ILE A 260 20.51 -15.07 -34.54
CA ILE A 260 21.02 -14.28 -33.42
C ILE A 260 20.15 -13.05 -33.18
N GLU A 261 19.70 -12.38 -34.27
CA GLU A 261 18.83 -11.21 -34.16
C GLU A 261 17.45 -11.56 -33.54
N LYS A 262 16.90 -12.73 -33.85
CA LYS A 262 15.67 -13.22 -33.22
C LYS A 262 15.91 -13.54 -31.74
N ALA A 263 16.98 -14.22 -31.41
CA ALA A 263 17.35 -14.54 -30.05
C ALA A 263 17.64 -13.29 -29.21
N LYS A 264 18.30 -12.28 -29.78
CA LYS A 264 18.52 -10.98 -29.14
C LYS A 264 17.19 -10.31 -28.75
N LYS A 265 16.20 -10.27 -29.65
CA LYS A 265 14.88 -9.72 -29.34
C LYS A 265 14.20 -10.48 -28.21
N ALA A 266 14.22 -11.81 -28.24
CA ALA A 266 13.66 -12.65 -27.19
C ALA A 266 14.38 -12.45 -25.83
N ASP A 267 15.70 -12.33 -25.82
CA ASP A 267 16.46 -12.05 -24.60
C ASP A 267 16.10 -10.68 -24.01
N ILE A 268 15.94 -9.64 -24.83
CA ILE A 268 15.54 -8.30 -24.41
C ILE A 268 14.10 -8.31 -23.86
N GLU A 269 13.17 -9.01 -24.53
CA GLU A 269 11.78 -9.16 -24.07
C GLU A 269 11.71 -9.90 -22.73
N ASN A 270 12.39 -11.04 -22.60
CA ASN A 270 12.45 -11.82 -21.36
C ASN A 270 13.04 -11.03 -20.17
N LEU A 271 14.10 -10.27 -20.40
CA LEU A 271 14.68 -9.40 -19.39
C LEU A 271 13.72 -8.26 -19.02
N THR A 272 13.07 -7.67 -20.01
CA THR A 272 12.10 -6.59 -19.78
C THR A 272 10.86 -7.10 -19.01
N ASP A 273 10.37 -8.30 -19.31
CA ASP A 273 9.24 -8.89 -18.62
C ASP A 273 9.54 -9.27 -17.15
N LYS A 274 10.75 -9.74 -16.87
CA LYS A 274 11.22 -9.92 -15.49
C LYS A 274 11.24 -8.62 -14.68
N LEU A 275 11.50 -7.49 -15.34
CA LEU A 275 11.54 -6.15 -14.75
C LEU A 275 10.16 -5.50 -14.60
N LYS A 276 9.14 -5.94 -15.35
CA LYS A 276 7.77 -5.40 -15.30
C LYS A 276 6.96 -5.78 -14.04
N LEU A 277 7.47 -6.68 -13.20
CA LEU A 277 6.70 -7.30 -12.10
C LEU A 277 6.38 -6.39 -10.91
N THR A 278 6.87 -5.16 -10.85
CA THR A 278 6.73 -4.27 -9.68
C THR A 278 6.08 -2.91 -9.99
N LYS A 279 4.93 -2.89 -10.67
CA LYS A 279 4.17 -1.64 -10.76
C LYS A 279 3.68 -1.22 -9.36
N VAL A 280 4.01 0.01 -8.98
CA VAL A 280 3.49 0.61 -7.74
C VAL A 280 2.00 0.84 -7.90
N SER A 281 1.18 0.04 -7.19
CA SER A 281 -0.26 0.21 -7.26
C SER A 281 -0.67 1.51 -6.54
N ARG A 282 -1.65 2.22 -7.11
CA ARG A 282 -2.28 3.38 -6.50
C ARG A 282 -2.78 3.05 -5.08
N GLU A 283 -3.39 1.89 -4.92
CA GLU A 283 -3.96 1.40 -3.67
C GLU A 283 -2.92 1.27 -2.55
N ASN A 284 -1.72 0.78 -2.87
CA ASN A 284 -0.63 0.68 -1.91
C ASN A 284 -0.13 2.06 -1.48
N ILE A 285 -0.01 3.01 -2.40
CA ILE A 285 0.37 4.39 -2.07
C ILE A 285 -0.67 5.04 -1.16
N GLU A 286 -1.95 4.90 -1.47
CA GLU A 286 -3.05 5.46 -0.68
C GLU A 286 -3.10 4.87 0.74
N LYS A 287 -2.89 3.57 0.87
CA LYS A 287 -2.79 2.90 2.17
C LYS A 287 -1.59 3.37 2.99
N ILE A 288 -0.43 3.57 2.35
CA ILE A 288 0.76 4.10 3.02
C ILE A 288 0.54 5.54 3.50
N LEU A 289 -0.03 6.40 2.64
CA LEU A 289 -0.24 7.80 2.95
C LEU A 289 -1.32 8.03 4.01
N PHE A 290 -2.45 7.35 3.90
CA PHE A 290 -3.63 7.68 4.69
C PHE A 290 -4.03 6.61 5.70
N GLY A 291 -3.63 5.35 5.48
CA GLY A 291 -4.13 4.21 6.21
C GLY A 291 -3.88 4.30 7.72
N LYS A 292 -2.67 4.59 8.16
CA LYS A 292 -2.30 4.60 9.58
C LYS A 292 -3.10 5.62 10.39
N ASN A 293 -3.08 6.88 9.99
CA ASN A 293 -3.67 7.96 10.78
C ASN A 293 -5.20 7.88 10.84
N ILE A 294 -5.82 7.54 9.72
CA ILE A 294 -7.28 7.39 9.66
C ILE A 294 -7.71 6.19 10.51
N TYR A 295 -6.96 5.11 10.46
CA TYR A 295 -7.23 3.91 11.23
C TYR A 295 -7.10 4.13 12.73
N GLU A 296 -6.01 4.74 13.20
CA GLU A 296 -5.79 5.04 14.61
C GLU A 296 -6.90 5.94 15.18
N ASN A 297 -7.32 6.97 14.43
CA ASN A 297 -8.43 7.83 14.81
C ASN A 297 -9.77 7.08 14.80
N PHE A 298 -10.04 6.28 13.78
CA PHE A 298 -11.26 5.46 13.73
C PHE A 298 -11.36 4.51 14.91
N LEU A 299 -10.29 3.78 15.26
CA LEU A 299 -10.26 2.88 16.40
C LEU A 299 -10.47 3.62 17.72
N TYR A 300 -9.93 4.81 17.85
CA TYR A 300 -10.10 5.63 19.03
C TYR A 300 -11.57 6.05 19.22
N TYR A 301 -12.19 6.64 18.20
CA TYR A 301 -13.61 7.02 18.28
C TYR A 301 -14.53 5.81 18.43
N TYR A 302 -14.21 4.71 17.77
CA TYR A 302 -14.93 3.45 17.97
C TYR A 302 -14.84 2.96 19.42
N SER A 303 -13.69 3.04 20.07
CA SER A 303 -13.53 2.65 21.47
C SER A 303 -14.37 3.52 22.43
N ILE A 304 -14.55 4.79 22.10
CA ILE A 304 -15.45 5.68 22.84
C ILE A 304 -16.91 5.22 22.67
N LEU A 305 -17.33 4.95 21.44
CA LEU A 305 -18.68 4.46 21.15
C LEU A 305 -18.94 3.09 21.82
N GLU A 306 -17.97 2.18 21.80
CA GLU A 306 -18.06 0.91 22.53
C GLU A 306 -18.20 1.10 24.04
N ASN A 307 -17.47 2.06 24.62
CA ASN A 307 -17.62 2.38 26.03
C ASN A 307 -19.01 2.97 26.34
N ILE A 308 -19.56 3.80 25.45
CA ILE A 308 -20.94 4.31 25.59
C ILE A 308 -21.95 3.16 25.51
N SER A 309 -21.77 2.22 24.58
CA SER A 309 -22.71 1.11 24.40
C SER A 309 -22.84 0.21 25.61
N LYS A 310 -21.79 0.10 26.46
CA LYS A 310 -21.81 -0.64 27.73
C LYS A 310 -22.78 -0.05 28.78
N TYR A 311 -23.09 1.24 28.65
CA TYR A 311 -24.06 1.91 29.53
C TYR A 311 -25.49 1.90 28.97
N ILE A 312 -25.66 1.47 27.72
CA ILE A 312 -26.97 1.24 27.09
C ILE A 312 -27.40 -0.18 27.48
N PRO A 313 -28.50 -0.38 28.25
CA PRO A 313 -28.94 -1.71 28.61
C PRO A 313 -29.22 -2.56 27.39
N GLU A 314 -28.80 -3.81 27.41
CA GLU A 314 -29.18 -4.79 26.40
C GLU A 314 -30.70 -4.86 26.24
N ASN A 315 -31.15 -5.16 25.02
CA ASN A 315 -32.57 -5.27 24.71
C ASN A 315 -33.28 -6.18 25.75
N PRO A 316 -34.24 -5.66 26.54
CA PRO A 316 -34.88 -6.43 27.63
C PRO A 316 -35.52 -7.72 27.15
N LYS A 317 -35.91 -7.82 25.87
CA LYS A 317 -36.41 -9.06 25.26
C LYS A 317 -35.36 -10.18 25.23
N LYS A 318 -34.07 -9.85 25.00
CA LYS A 318 -32.98 -10.83 24.97
C LYS A 318 -32.68 -11.38 26.36
N LYS A 319 -32.71 -10.53 27.38
CA LYS A 319 -32.48 -10.88 28.77
C LYS A 319 -33.58 -11.79 29.33
N ILE A 320 -34.85 -11.57 28.94
CA ILE A 320 -36.00 -12.39 29.36
C ILE A 320 -35.89 -13.83 28.80
N PHE A 321 -35.29 -14.02 27.63
CA PHE A 321 -35.06 -15.35 27.06
C PHE A 321 -33.94 -16.12 27.76
N GLU A 322 -32.88 -15.45 28.21
CA GLU A 322 -31.74 -16.06 28.89
C GLU A 322 -32.02 -16.38 30.36
N GLU A 323 -32.84 -15.58 31.08
CA GLU A 323 -33.23 -15.79 32.44
C GLU A 323 -34.37 -16.84 32.64
N ARG A 324 -35.01 -17.30 31.56
CA ARG A 324 -36.10 -18.31 31.61
C ARG A 324 -35.69 -19.66 32.18
N GLY A 325 -34.40 -19.93 32.39
CA GLY A 325 -33.88 -21.17 32.99
C GLY A 325 -33.65 -21.14 34.49
N LYS A 326 -33.75 -19.98 35.18
CA LYS A 326 -33.40 -19.87 36.60
C LYS A 326 -34.49 -19.18 37.41
N ARG A 327 -35.35 -20.01 38.07
CA ARG A 327 -36.22 -19.67 39.22
C ARG A 327 -37.19 -18.49 39.07
N GLY A 328 -38.48 -18.81 38.98
CA GLY A 328 -39.60 -17.93 39.29
C GLY A 328 -39.86 -16.83 38.27
N ARG A 329 -41.14 -16.66 37.90
CA ARG A 329 -41.58 -15.65 36.94
C ARG A 329 -41.63 -14.28 37.62
N ILE A 330 -40.66 -13.43 37.44
CA ILE A 330 -40.79 -12.00 37.76
C ILE A 330 -41.63 -11.37 36.64
N ILE A 331 -42.92 -11.23 36.87
CA ILE A 331 -43.81 -10.48 36.00
C ILE A 331 -43.65 -9.01 36.35
N ARG A 332 -42.81 -8.32 35.59
CA ARG A 332 -42.78 -6.85 35.61
C ARG A 332 -43.94 -6.37 34.75
N PHE A 333 -44.96 -5.84 35.37
CA PHE A 333 -46.01 -5.09 34.63
C PHE A 333 -45.40 -3.75 34.21
N PRO A 334 -45.15 -3.49 32.92
CA PRO A 334 -44.73 -2.17 32.51
C PRO A 334 -45.88 -1.21 32.81
N LYS A 335 -45.66 -0.21 33.67
CA LYS A 335 -46.56 0.95 33.73
C LYS A 335 -46.62 1.53 32.34
N LYS A 336 -47.82 1.87 31.86
CA LYS A 336 -48.08 2.34 30.48
C LYS A 336 -47.23 3.56 30.10
N ASP A 337 -46.69 4.32 31.08
CA ASP A 337 -45.87 5.54 30.92
C ASP A 337 -44.57 5.47 31.74
N SER A 338 -43.87 4.32 31.71
CA SER A 338 -42.58 4.22 32.40
C SER A 338 -41.51 5.04 31.72
N LEU A 339 -41.04 6.09 32.41
CA LEU A 339 -39.91 6.89 31.94
C LEU A 339 -38.58 6.11 32.09
N PRO A 340 -37.58 6.32 31.20
CA PRO A 340 -36.26 5.71 31.32
C PRO A 340 -35.53 6.19 32.59
N SER A 341 -34.49 5.44 32.99
CA SER A 341 -33.67 5.78 34.17
C SER A 341 -32.92 7.10 33.98
N PHE A 342 -32.51 7.39 32.71
CA PHE A 342 -31.97 8.67 32.31
C PHE A 342 -32.62 9.14 31.01
N LEU A 343 -33.08 10.40 31.00
CA LEU A 343 -33.60 11.06 29.81
C LEU A 343 -33.24 12.54 29.83
N LEU A 344 -32.55 12.99 28.79
CA LEU A 344 -32.39 14.39 28.47
C LEU A 344 -33.17 14.68 27.19
N LYS A 345 -34.29 15.41 27.32
CA LYS A 345 -35.21 15.66 26.21
C LYS A 345 -34.65 16.64 25.22
N ASN A 346 -34.01 17.71 25.66
CA ASN A 346 -33.54 18.80 24.83
C ASN A 346 -32.22 19.36 25.36
N LEU A 347 -31.17 19.35 24.53
CA LEU A 347 -29.88 19.97 24.80
C LEU A 347 -29.60 21.03 23.73
N SER A 348 -29.59 22.30 24.12
CA SER A 348 -29.14 23.39 23.28
C SER A 348 -27.64 23.54 23.39
N ILE A 349 -26.95 23.62 22.28
CA ILE A 349 -25.49 23.76 22.21
C ILE A 349 -25.08 24.98 21.43
N ASP A 350 -24.03 25.65 21.82
CA ASP A 350 -23.31 26.64 21.03
C ASP A 350 -21.80 26.46 21.16
N GLY A 351 -21.08 26.98 20.17
CA GLY A 351 -19.65 26.92 20.17
C GLY A 351 -19.04 27.52 18.92
N TYR A 352 -17.78 27.20 18.68
CA TYR A 352 -17.14 27.54 17.42
C TYR A 352 -16.28 26.38 16.92
N ALA A 353 -16.18 26.27 15.60
CA ALA A 353 -15.34 25.32 14.89
C ALA A 353 -14.31 26.05 14.05
N GLY A 354 -13.13 25.42 13.85
CA GLY A 354 -12.00 26.00 13.12
C GLY A 354 -11.06 26.83 14.01
N LYS A 355 -9.78 26.83 13.68
CA LYS A 355 -8.73 27.54 14.46
C LYS A 355 -8.58 28.99 14.04
N GLU A 356 -8.43 29.25 12.76
CA GLU A 356 -8.24 30.59 12.19
C GLU A 356 -9.55 31.19 11.67
N ASN A 357 -10.30 30.38 10.93
CA ASN A 357 -11.61 30.74 10.42
C ASN A 357 -12.70 30.22 11.38
N LYS A 358 -12.90 30.91 12.51
CA LYS A 358 -13.87 30.50 13.52
C LYS A 358 -15.30 30.66 13.01
N ILE A 359 -15.97 29.51 12.84
CA ILE A 359 -17.38 29.46 12.49
C ILE A 359 -18.17 29.25 13.78
N LEU A 360 -18.94 30.26 14.19
CA LEU A 360 -19.86 30.13 15.31
C LEU A 360 -21.01 29.23 14.90
N TYR A 361 -21.29 28.21 15.70
CA TYR A 361 -22.43 27.31 15.48
C TYR A 361 -23.38 27.26 16.67
N LYS A 362 -24.63 26.94 16.36
CA LYS A 362 -25.66 26.60 17.33
C LYS A 362 -26.29 25.28 16.92
N GLY A 363 -26.79 24.56 17.90
CA GLY A 363 -27.42 23.28 17.61
C GLY A 363 -28.31 22.80 18.72
N ARG A 364 -28.99 21.71 18.43
CA ARG A 364 -29.91 21.05 19.33
C ARG A 364 -29.75 19.54 19.23
N ILE A 365 -29.69 18.90 20.39
CA ILE A 365 -29.68 17.44 20.50
C ILE A 365 -30.92 17.06 21.29
N VAL A 366 -31.70 16.10 20.77
CA VAL A 366 -33.00 15.76 21.36
C VAL A 366 -33.05 14.25 21.64
N ASN A 367 -33.67 13.88 22.77
CA ASN A 367 -33.96 12.50 23.14
C ASN A 367 -32.72 11.66 23.51
N ILE A 368 -31.80 12.20 24.30
CA ILE A 368 -30.68 11.41 24.84
C ILE A 368 -31.22 10.54 25.98
N THR A 369 -31.17 9.23 25.86
CA THR A 369 -31.71 8.29 26.85
C THR A 369 -30.80 7.09 27.08
N SER A 370 -30.80 6.57 28.33
CA SER A 370 -30.14 5.30 28.66
C SER A 370 -30.95 4.08 28.23
N GLU A 371 -32.25 4.23 27.99
CA GLU A 371 -33.17 3.13 27.67
C GLU A 371 -33.94 3.40 26.36
N PRO A 372 -33.25 3.39 25.17
CA PRO A 372 -33.86 3.72 23.89
C PRO A 372 -34.98 2.74 23.49
N TYR A 373 -34.93 1.50 23.93
CA TYR A 373 -35.97 0.49 23.68
C TYR A 373 -37.27 0.76 24.48
N LEU A 374 -37.17 1.49 25.57
CA LEU A 374 -38.33 1.91 26.36
C LEU A 374 -38.93 3.22 25.83
N TYR A 375 -38.06 4.20 25.58
CA TYR A 375 -38.47 5.55 25.15
C TYR A 375 -38.94 5.61 23.70
N LYS A 376 -38.34 4.81 22.80
CA LYS A 376 -38.71 4.65 21.36
C LYS A 376 -38.81 5.94 20.54
N HIS A 377 -38.03 6.94 20.91
CA HIS A 377 -37.87 8.15 20.11
C HIS A 377 -36.45 8.18 19.56
N PRO A 378 -36.22 8.66 18.31
CA PRO A 378 -34.89 8.81 17.75
C PRO A 378 -34.07 9.87 18.51
N LEU A 379 -32.79 9.63 18.65
CA LEU A 379 -31.84 10.67 19.01
C LEU A 379 -31.62 11.53 17.78
N LEU A 380 -31.97 12.83 17.88
CA LEU A 380 -31.82 13.80 16.80
C LEU A 380 -30.70 14.78 17.15
N ILE A 381 -29.83 15.04 16.20
CA ILE A 381 -28.76 16.04 16.29
C ILE A 381 -28.92 16.97 15.09
N ASP A 382 -29.03 18.26 15.36
CA ASP A 382 -29.08 19.30 14.32
C ASP A 382 -28.20 20.48 14.77
N ILE A 383 -27.07 20.66 14.08
CA ILE A 383 -26.07 21.67 14.36
C ILE A 383 -25.81 22.43 13.07
N TYR A 384 -25.85 23.75 13.15
CA TYR A 384 -25.58 24.63 12.02
C TYR A 384 -24.80 25.87 12.46
N GLY A 385 -23.83 26.27 11.64
CA GLY A 385 -23.08 27.51 11.79
C GLY A 385 -22.60 28.03 10.45
N LYS A 386 -22.55 29.32 10.29
CA LYS A 386 -22.08 29.98 9.06
C LYS A 386 -21.39 31.27 9.37
N ASN A 387 -20.35 31.63 8.62
CA ASN A 387 -19.75 32.94 8.52
C ASN A 387 -19.52 33.32 7.04
N GLU A 388 -18.85 34.41 6.77
CA GLU A 388 -18.56 34.85 5.40
C GLU A 388 -17.64 33.88 4.62
N LYS A 389 -16.82 33.13 5.32
CA LYS A 389 -15.78 32.24 4.73
C LYS A 389 -16.20 30.80 4.59
N GLY A 390 -17.16 30.32 5.39
CA GLY A 390 -17.56 28.92 5.35
C GLY A 390 -18.76 28.61 6.24
N TYR A 391 -19.11 27.33 6.31
CA TYR A 391 -20.20 26.83 7.15
C TYR A 391 -19.90 25.43 7.70
N ILE A 392 -20.62 25.10 8.78
CA ILE A 392 -20.68 23.74 9.35
C ILE A 392 -22.14 23.32 9.47
N SER A 393 -22.45 22.09 9.11
CA SER A 393 -23.77 21.47 9.26
C SER A 393 -23.60 20.01 9.68
N LEU A 394 -24.26 19.63 10.76
CA LEU A 394 -24.35 18.23 11.20
C LEU A 394 -25.82 17.90 11.45
N LYS A 395 -26.35 16.93 10.72
CA LYS A 395 -27.68 16.37 10.94
C LYS A 395 -27.56 14.87 11.16
N SER A 396 -28.09 14.38 12.26
CA SER A 396 -28.07 12.96 12.55
C SER A 396 -29.39 12.52 13.18
N GLU A 397 -29.90 11.40 12.71
CA GLU A 397 -31.05 10.68 13.24
C GLU A 397 -30.61 9.26 13.59
N ILE A 398 -30.71 8.89 14.87
CA ILE A 398 -30.25 7.59 15.38
C ILE A 398 -31.39 6.89 16.08
N GLU A 399 -31.96 5.89 15.43
CA GLU A 399 -33.00 5.01 15.96
C GLU A 399 -32.37 3.76 16.60
N ILE A 400 -31.85 3.88 17.82
CA ILE A 400 -31.17 2.77 18.50
C ILE A 400 -32.09 1.56 18.65
N TYR A 401 -33.39 1.80 18.90
CA TYR A 401 -34.42 0.74 19.06
C TYR A 401 -34.70 -0.04 17.76
N ASN A 402 -34.42 0.54 16.59
CA ASN A 402 -34.52 -0.08 15.27
C ASN A 402 -33.15 -0.43 14.67
N ASN A 403 -32.05 -0.18 15.41
CA ASN A 403 -30.68 -0.35 14.93
C ASN A 403 -30.44 0.35 13.58
N LYS A 404 -30.90 1.60 13.47
CA LYS A 404 -30.78 2.40 12.23
C LYS A 404 -30.27 3.79 12.54
N SER A 405 -29.35 4.28 11.72
CA SER A 405 -28.94 5.69 11.81
C SER A 405 -28.67 6.27 10.43
N ASN A 406 -28.83 7.58 10.35
CA ASN A 406 -28.49 8.37 9.19
C ASN A 406 -27.81 9.65 9.68
N THR A 407 -26.55 9.86 9.27
CA THR A 407 -25.75 11.00 9.70
C THR A 407 -25.17 11.69 8.48
N TYR A 408 -25.46 12.98 8.35
CA TYR A 408 -24.90 13.86 7.35
C TYR A 408 -24.09 14.96 8.02
N PHE A 409 -22.84 15.11 7.60
CA PHE A 409 -21.93 16.15 8.07
C PHE A 409 -21.33 16.90 6.90
N GLU A 410 -21.28 18.22 7.00
CA GLU A 410 -20.61 19.06 6.03
C GLU A 410 -19.90 20.20 6.74
N PHE A 411 -18.63 20.40 6.39
CA PHE A 411 -17.83 21.52 6.88
C PHE A 411 -17.11 22.14 5.69
N LYS A 412 -17.36 23.40 5.43
CA LYS A 412 -16.75 24.13 4.32
C LYS A 412 -15.72 25.14 4.81
N ASN A 413 -14.56 25.12 4.14
CA ASN A 413 -13.43 26.02 4.38
C ASN A 413 -12.89 25.96 5.83
N MET A 414 -12.69 24.74 6.34
CA MET A 414 -12.04 24.52 7.64
C MET A 414 -10.55 24.80 7.52
N SER A 415 -10.00 25.69 8.34
CA SER A 415 -8.55 25.89 8.42
C SER A 415 -7.86 24.69 9.06
N ILE A 416 -6.80 24.23 8.43
CA ILE A 416 -6.00 23.09 8.90
C ILE A 416 -4.55 23.50 9.12
N LYS A 417 -3.90 22.93 10.14
CA LYS A 417 -2.47 23.13 10.43
C LYS A 417 -1.82 21.86 10.94
N ASN A 418 -0.62 21.57 10.44
CA ASN A 418 0.24 20.49 10.90
C ASN A 418 -0.47 19.11 10.90
N ILE A 419 -1.11 18.78 9.79
CA ILE A 419 -1.70 17.45 9.60
C ILE A 419 -0.66 16.54 8.95
N ASN A 420 -0.26 15.49 9.65
CA ASN A 420 0.69 14.49 9.15
C ASN A 420 -0.05 13.33 8.49
N PHE A 421 0.43 12.93 7.33
CA PHE A 421 0.02 11.71 6.63
C PHE A 421 1.25 10.85 6.37
N GLY A 422 1.07 9.54 6.31
CA GLY A 422 2.10 8.59 5.95
C GLY A 422 2.71 7.82 7.12
N VAL A 423 3.80 7.14 6.82
CA VAL A 423 4.56 6.28 7.74
C VAL A 423 5.96 6.86 7.99
N ARG A 424 6.69 6.30 8.96
CA ARG A 424 7.96 6.85 9.49
C ARG A 424 8.97 7.35 8.44
N ASN A 425 9.13 6.63 7.31
CA ASN A 425 10.12 6.98 6.29
C ASN A 425 9.49 7.65 5.06
N PHE A 426 8.17 7.73 5.02
CA PHE A 426 7.40 8.33 3.94
C PHE A 426 6.23 9.11 4.54
N ALA A 427 6.51 10.27 5.08
CA ALA A 427 5.53 11.15 5.68
C ALA A 427 5.46 12.48 4.93
N ILE A 428 4.26 13.03 4.88
CA ILE A 428 3.97 14.38 4.39
C ILE A 428 3.24 15.15 5.47
N ASN A 429 3.59 16.40 5.65
CA ASN A 429 2.94 17.30 6.58
C ASN A 429 2.24 18.42 5.80
N VAL A 430 0.92 18.51 5.95
CA VAL A 430 0.17 19.69 5.52
C VAL A 430 0.36 20.75 6.58
N LYS A 431 1.33 21.65 6.37
CA LYS A 431 1.72 22.70 7.31
C LYS A 431 0.57 23.65 7.58
N GLU A 432 -0.10 24.07 6.53
CA GLU A 432 -1.27 24.94 6.57
C GLU A 432 -2.10 24.81 5.29
N GLY A 433 -3.36 25.23 5.35
CA GLY A 433 -4.31 25.21 4.24
C GLY A 433 -5.74 25.16 4.73
N PHE A 434 -6.63 24.80 3.84
CA PHE A 434 -8.06 24.64 4.14
C PHE A 434 -8.55 23.29 3.65
N CYS A 435 -9.68 22.84 4.22
CA CYS A 435 -10.37 21.68 3.69
C CYS A 435 -11.89 21.83 3.76
N ASP A 436 -12.56 21.23 2.78
CA ASP A 436 -13.99 20.98 2.76
C ASP A 436 -14.22 19.51 3.09
N ILE A 437 -15.11 19.22 4.04
CA ILE A 437 -15.45 17.86 4.45
C ILE A 437 -16.92 17.63 4.21
N LYS A 438 -17.26 16.49 3.58
CA LYS A 438 -18.62 16.01 3.43
C LYS A 438 -18.69 14.54 3.82
N ALA A 439 -19.60 14.18 4.72
CA ALA A 439 -19.80 12.80 5.13
C ALA A 439 -21.28 12.43 5.10
N ASP A 440 -21.59 11.26 4.53
CA ASP A 440 -22.90 10.62 4.56
C ASP A 440 -22.70 9.19 5.08
N ILE A 441 -23.17 8.92 6.30
CA ILE A 441 -22.97 7.64 6.98
C ILE A 441 -24.33 7.09 7.39
N LYS A 442 -24.63 5.89 6.92
CA LYS A 442 -25.86 5.15 7.20
C LYS A 442 -25.56 3.83 7.87
N THR A 443 -26.32 3.52 8.89
CA THR A 443 -26.26 2.19 9.51
C THR A 443 -27.62 1.53 9.48
N VAL A 444 -27.67 0.23 9.22
CA VAL A 444 -28.88 -0.57 9.28
C VAL A 444 -28.53 -1.93 9.90
N SER A 445 -29.13 -2.25 11.03
CA SER A 445 -28.80 -3.43 11.83
C SER A 445 -27.31 -3.45 12.22
N ASN A 446 -26.54 -4.40 11.72
CA ASN A 446 -25.11 -4.51 11.99
C ASN A 446 -24.24 -3.97 10.84
N ARG A 447 -24.85 -3.37 9.82
CA ARG A 447 -24.11 -2.89 8.63
C ARG A 447 -23.92 -1.40 8.66
N ILE A 448 -22.74 -0.97 8.28
CA ILE A 448 -22.37 0.42 8.04
C ILE A 448 -22.10 0.63 6.56
N ASN A 449 -22.60 1.72 6.02
CA ASN A 449 -22.25 2.23 4.69
C ASN A 449 -22.06 3.74 4.80
N GLY A 450 -20.88 4.21 4.42
CA GLY A 450 -20.56 5.63 4.54
C GLY A 450 -19.51 6.06 3.55
N VAL A 451 -19.63 7.33 3.13
CA VAL A 451 -18.65 8.02 2.31
C VAL A 451 -18.25 9.29 3.03
N ILE A 452 -16.95 9.54 3.13
CA ILE A 452 -16.39 10.79 3.64
C ILE A 452 -15.48 11.35 2.56
N ASP A 453 -15.87 12.48 1.99
CA ASP A 453 -15.10 13.21 0.99
C ASP A 453 -14.45 14.43 1.64
N ILE A 454 -13.14 14.56 1.47
CA ILE A 454 -12.35 15.68 1.98
C ILE A 454 -11.62 16.30 0.78
N PHE A 455 -11.87 17.56 0.54
CA PHE A 455 -11.17 18.35 -0.45
C PHE A 455 -10.22 19.33 0.23
N PHE A 456 -8.94 19.08 0.10
CA PHE A 456 -7.87 19.95 0.59
C PHE A 456 -7.54 21.00 -0.47
N HIS A 457 -7.50 22.28 -0.08
CA HIS A 457 -7.21 23.37 -0.99
C HIS A 457 -6.31 24.42 -0.33
N ASP A 458 -5.55 25.12 -1.17
CA ASP A 458 -4.54 26.12 -0.75
C ASP A 458 -3.57 25.56 0.29
N VAL A 459 -3.17 24.28 0.11
CA VAL A 459 -2.29 23.61 1.06
C VAL A 459 -0.82 23.92 0.80
N ILE A 460 -0.07 24.07 1.90
CA ILE A 460 1.39 24.06 1.90
C ILE A 460 1.84 22.73 2.49
N ILE A 461 2.45 21.91 1.63
CA ILE A 461 2.95 20.58 2.02
C ILE A 461 4.46 20.68 2.27
N VAL A 462 4.90 20.07 3.37
CA VAL A 462 6.31 19.82 3.70
C VAL A 462 6.50 18.31 3.78
N ASP A 463 7.56 17.81 3.21
CA ASP A 463 7.88 16.39 3.25
C ASP A 463 8.82 16.04 4.42
N ASP A 464 8.65 14.82 4.92
CA ASP A 464 9.58 14.12 5.80
C ASP A 464 9.87 12.75 5.16
N ILE A 465 10.37 12.81 3.90
CA ILE A 465 10.67 11.63 3.10
C ILE A 465 12.14 11.29 3.29
N ASN A 466 12.38 10.21 4.02
CA ASN A 466 13.71 9.65 4.27
C ASN A 466 13.75 8.20 3.81
N LEU A 467 13.73 8.00 2.49
CA LEU A 467 13.81 6.69 1.87
C LEU A 467 15.27 6.33 1.63
N ASP A 468 15.65 5.11 2.04
CA ASP A 468 16.96 4.52 1.72
C ASP A 468 16.97 4.04 0.26
N THR A 469 16.95 5.02 -0.67
CA THR A 469 16.90 4.79 -2.12
C THR A 469 17.68 5.86 -2.86
N LYS A 470 17.81 5.72 -4.19
CA LYS A 470 18.52 6.70 -5.02
C LYS A 470 17.91 8.10 -4.87
N LYS A 471 18.76 9.08 -4.62
CA LYS A 471 18.39 10.49 -4.46
C LYS A 471 17.44 11.00 -5.54
N SER A 472 17.62 10.57 -6.79
CA SER A 472 16.76 10.95 -7.92
C SER A 472 15.30 10.52 -7.75
N ILE A 473 15.03 9.37 -7.12
CA ILE A 473 13.66 8.89 -6.86
C ILE A 473 13.04 9.72 -5.74
N VAL A 474 13.81 9.96 -4.68
CA VAL A 474 13.36 10.82 -3.56
C VAL A 474 13.03 12.22 -4.05
N ASP A 475 13.88 12.81 -4.90
CA ASP A 475 13.68 14.15 -5.46
C ASP A 475 12.43 14.23 -6.36
N ILE A 476 12.13 13.19 -7.13
CA ILE A 476 10.92 13.13 -7.97
C ILE A 476 9.67 13.05 -7.09
N ILE A 477 9.65 12.16 -6.10
CA ILE A 477 8.54 12.03 -5.16
C ILE A 477 8.33 13.35 -4.43
N ARG A 478 9.42 13.95 -3.92
CA ARG A 478 9.41 15.22 -3.22
C ARG A 478 8.84 16.34 -4.07
N ASN A 479 9.34 16.55 -5.27
CA ASN A 479 8.88 17.60 -6.18
C ASN A 479 7.41 17.40 -6.57
N SER A 480 6.98 16.16 -6.79
CA SER A 480 5.59 15.85 -7.10
C SER A 480 4.63 16.19 -5.95
N ILE A 481 5.06 15.94 -4.71
CA ILE A 481 4.25 16.23 -3.51
C ILE A 481 4.25 17.72 -3.19
N LEU A 482 5.41 18.37 -3.20
CA LEU A 482 5.54 19.79 -2.85
C LEU A 482 4.86 20.74 -3.85
N SER A 483 4.62 20.30 -5.08
CA SER A 483 3.89 21.06 -6.08
C SER A 483 2.37 21.03 -5.92
N VAL A 484 1.84 20.14 -5.07
CA VAL A 484 0.40 19.97 -4.89
C VAL A 484 -0.17 21.06 -4.01
N LYS A 485 -1.09 21.86 -4.56
CA LYS A 485 -1.86 22.89 -3.83
C LYS A 485 -3.24 22.41 -3.43
N ASN A 486 -3.80 21.47 -4.19
CA ASN A 486 -5.14 20.95 -3.97
C ASN A 486 -5.14 19.43 -4.18
N PHE A 487 -5.82 18.70 -3.31
CA PHE A 487 -6.07 17.27 -3.51
C PHE A 487 -7.34 16.83 -2.79
N ASN A 488 -7.94 15.76 -3.27
CA ASN A 488 -9.10 15.14 -2.63
C ASN A 488 -8.71 13.81 -1.97
N LEU A 489 -9.44 13.47 -0.92
CA LEU A 489 -9.39 12.19 -0.25
C LEU A 489 -10.82 11.72 -0.03
N SER A 490 -11.19 10.59 -0.59
CA SER A 490 -12.47 9.91 -0.37
C SER A 490 -12.25 8.65 0.44
N ILE A 491 -13.02 8.48 1.51
CA ILE A 491 -12.97 7.35 2.42
C ILE A 491 -14.31 6.63 2.32
N ASN A 492 -14.30 5.40 1.82
CA ASN A 492 -15.48 4.56 1.71
C ASN A 492 -15.46 3.51 2.82
N ILE A 493 -16.50 3.51 3.64
CA ILE A 493 -16.67 2.57 4.75
C ILE A 493 -17.85 1.66 4.41
N SER A 494 -17.67 0.35 4.42
CA SER A 494 -18.74 -0.61 4.13
C SER A 494 -18.54 -1.93 4.87
N GLY A 495 -19.63 -2.65 5.13
CA GLY A 495 -19.59 -3.96 5.77
C GLY A 495 -20.25 -4.00 7.15
N ASP A 496 -20.00 -5.05 7.91
CA ASP A 496 -20.50 -5.20 9.26
C ASP A 496 -19.59 -4.48 10.27
N PHE A 497 -20.13 -3.98 11.38
CA PHE A 497 -19.34 -3.30 12.42
C PHE A 497 -18.14 -4.11 12.92
N THR A 498 -18.23 -5.44 12.90
CA THR A 498 -17.15 -6.35 13.30
C THR A 498 -16.18 -6.69 12.18
N ASN A 499 -16.56 -6.45 10.92
CA ASN A 499 -15.76 -6.76 9.74
C ASN A 499 -16.04 -5.74 8.61
N SER A 500 -15.86 -4.45 8.94
CA SER A 500 -15.98 -3.38 7.97
C SER A 500 -14.72 -3.27 7.10
N SER A 501 -14.90 -2.90 5.84
CA SER A 501 -13.82 -2.51 4.94
C SER A 501 -13.74 -0.98 4.85
N ILE A 502 -12.52 -0.46 4.89
CA ILE A 502 -12.24 0.96 4.71
C ILE A 502 -11.34 1.09 3.49
N ASN A 503 -11.84 1.73 2.45
CA ASN A 503 -11.11 1.97 1.21
C ASN A 503 -10.82 3.46 1.05
N PHE A 504 -9.62 3.78 0.60
CA PHE A 504 -9.17 5.13 0.36
C PHE A 504 -9.04 5.39 -1.13
N SER A 505 -9.36 6.60 -1.56
CA SER A 505 -9.15 7.07 -2.91
C SER A 505 -8.73 8.53 -2.87
N SER A 506 -7.58 8.86 -3.46
CA SER A 506 -7.03 10.20 -3.42
C SER A 506 -6.44 10.61 -4.78
N SER A 507 -6.60 11.88 -5.16
CA SER A 507 -5.89 12.44 -6.30
C SER A 507 -4.38 12.46 -6.06
N LEU A 508 -3.94 12.74 -4.84
CA LEU A 508 -2.52 12.71 -4.48
C LEU A 508 -1.91 11.31 -4.68
N GLY A 509 -2.58 10.25 -4.22
CA GLY A 509 -2.16 8.87 -4.45
C GLY A 509 -2.16 8.49 -5.92
N LYS A 510 -3.14 8.96 -6.69
CA LYS A 510 -3.22 8.78 -8.14
C LYS A 510 -2.07 9.44 -8.87
N ASP A 511 -1.77 10.69 -8.54
CA ASP A 511 -0.72 11.46 -9.20
C ASP A 511 0.66 10.91 -8.85
N LEU A 512 0.92 10.57 -7.60
CA LEU A 512 2.15 9.90 -7.18
C LEU A 512 2.33 8.55 -7.88
N SER A 513 1.29 7.73 -7.95
CA SER A 513 1.35 6.45 -8.68
C SER A 513 1.68 6.67 -10.16
N LYS A 514 1.07 7.66 -10.79
CA LYS A 514 1.33 8.02 -12.19
C LYS A 514 2.78 8.48 -12.39
N TYR A 515 3.29 9.38 -11.54
CA TYR A 515 4.67 9.88 -11.62
C TYR A 515 5.69 8.78 -11.39
N LEU A 516 5.49 7.94 -10.37
CA LEU A 516 6.37 6.82 -10.08
C LEU A 516 6.39 5.80 -11.23
N ASN A 517 5.22 5.45 -11.75
CA ASN A 517 5.14 4.52 -12.88
C ASN A 517 5.75 5.11 -14.17
N SER A 518 5.55 6.40 -14.46
CA SER A 518 6.19 7.07 -15.61
C SER A 518 7.71 7.12 -15.47
N TYR A 519 8.22 7.42 -14.28
CA TYR A 519 9.66 7.36 -14.01
C TYR A 519 10.19 5.94 -14.16
N TYR A 520 9.46 4.97 -13.67
CA TYR A 520 9.77 3.57 -13.77
C TYR A 520 9.83 3.10 -15.22
N GLU A 521 8.81 3.43 -16.03
CA GLU A 521 8.77 3.12 -17.46
C GLU A 521 9.94 3.75 -18.22
N LYS A 522 10.28 5.01 -17.91
CA LYS A 522 11.44 5.68 -18.48
C LYS A 522 12.75 4.99 -18.10
N LYS A 523 12.91 4.60 -16.85
CA LYS A 523 14.09 3.85 -16.39
C LYS A 523 14.19 2.46 -17.00
N LEU A 524 13.08 1.77 -17.14
CA LEU A 524 13.03 0.49 -17.87
C LEU A 524 13.49 0.65 -19.32
N GLU A 525 13.05 1.70 -20.00
CA GLU A 525 13.46 2.00 -21.36
C GLU A 525 14.96 2.32 -21.45
N ASP A 526 15.49 3.09 -20.49
CA ASP A 526 16.93 3.38 -20.40
C ASP A 526 17.75 2.09 -20.17
N ILE A 527 17.31 1.23 -19.26
CA ILE A 527 17.94 -0.07 -18.97
C ILE A 527 17.87 -0.97 -20.22
N LYS A 528 16.70 -1.04 -20.85
CA LYS A 528 16.51 -1.80 -22.09
C LYS A 528 17.50 -1.36 -23.18
N LYS A 529 17.63 -0.06 -23.41
CA LYS A 529 18.59 0.52 -24.39
C LYS A 529 20.04 0.19 -24.01
N ASP A 530 20.39 0.27 -22.72
CA ASP A 530 21.75 -0.07 -22.27
C ASP A 530 22.07 -1.56 -22.46
N ILE A 531 21.11 -2.44 -22.12
CA ILE A 531 21.22 -3.89 -22.37
C ILE A 531 21.36 -4.15 -23.86
N GLU A 532 20.50 -3.57 -24.69
CA GLU A 532 20.51 -3.71 -26.14
C GLU A 532 21.86 -3.28 -26.72
N ARG A 533 22.34 -2.11 -26.30
CA ARG A 533 23.66 -1.61 -26.70
C ARG A 533 24.81 -2.55 -26.31
N LYS A 534 24.78 -3.10 -25.07
CA LYS A 534 25.82 -4.03 -24.61
C LYS A 534 25.79 -5.36 -25.35
N ILE A 535 24.60 -5.88 -25.65
CA ILE A 535 24.45 -7.08 -26.48
C ILE A 535 24.97 -6.79 -27.91
N ASP A 536 24.60 -5.65 -28.51
CA ASP A 536 25.05 -5.25 -29.85
C ASP A 536 26.56 -5.11 -29.93
N LEU A 537 27.20 -4.51 -28.94
CA LEU A 537 28.65 -4.42 -28.87
C LEU A 537 29.29 -5.81 -28.83
N LYS A 538 28.80 -6.70 -28.00
CA LYS A 538 29.30 -8.08 -27.93
C LYS A 538 29.10 -8.84 -29.27
N ILE A 539 27.92 -8.74 -29.86
CA ILE A 539 27.63 -9.36 -31.17
C ILE A 539 28.57 -8.78 -32.23
N LYS A 540 28.77 -7.48 -32.27
CA LYS A 540 29.64 -6.81 -33.19
C LYS A 540 31.10 -7.26 -33.04
N ASP A 541 31.61 -7.31 -31.83
CA ASP A 541 32.98 -7.75 -31.54
C ASP A 541 33.21 -9.20 -31.96
N TYR A 542 32.25 -10.08 -31.63
CA TYR A 542 32.28 -11.48 -32.08
C TYR A 542 32.22 -11.60 -33.63
N LYS A 543 31.35 -10.82 -34.26
CA LYS A 543 31.22 -10.81 -35.71
C LYS A 543 32.53 -10.42 -36.39
N ILE A 544 33.14 -9.32 -35.95
CA ILE A 544 34.43 -8.85 -36.48
C ILE A 544 35.54 -9.90 -36.29
N LYS A 545 35.58 -10.50 -35.09
CA LYS A 545 36.57 -11.54 -34.78
C LYS A 545 36.40 -12.78 -35.67
N ILE A 546 35.17 -13.28 -35.81
CA ILE A 546 34.86 -14.48 -36.61
C ILE A 546 35.07 -14.17 -38.10
N GLU A 547 34.63 -13.02 -38.61
CA GLU A 547 34.84 -12.63 -40.02
C GLU A 547 36.33 -12.52 -40.37
N LYS A 548 37.14 -11.93 -39.50
CA LYS A 548 38.61 -11.84 -39.69
C LYS A 548 39.28 -13.21 -39.67
N ASP A 549 38.87 -14.08 -38.74
CA ASP A 549 39.37 -15.46 -38.64
C ASP A 549 38.95 -16.29 -39.85
N LEU A 550 37.70 -16.14 -40.30
CA LEU A 550 37.16 -16.79 -41.50
C LEU A 550 37.93 -16.39 -42.76
N GLU A 551 38.16 -15.12 -43.01
CA GLU A 551 38.95 -14.60 -44.13
C GLU A 551 40.37 -15.19 -44.09
N THR A 552 41.02 -15.13 -42.93
CA THR A 552 42.39 -15.65 -42.76
C THR A 552 42.44 -17.16 -43.04
N LYS A 553 41.49 -17.91 -42.54
CA LYS A 553 41.39 -19.37 -42.70
C LYS A 553 41.02 -19.75 -44.15
N LYS A 554 40.13 -19.01 -44.81
CA LYS A 554 39.80 -19.21 -46.23
C LYS A 554 41.05 -19.03 -47.10
N ILE A 555 41.81 -17.95 -46.88
CA ILE A 555 43.06 -17.69 -47.62
C ILE A 555 44.05 -18.84 -47.38
N LYS A 556 44.18 -19.29 -46.14
CA LYS A 556 45.07 -20.43 -45.79
C LYS A 556 44.63 -21.73 -46.47
N LEU A 557 43.33 -22.09 -46.35
CA LEU A 557 42.80 -23.28 -47.03
C LEU A 557 42.98 -23.25 -48.52
N LYS A 558 42.76 -22.07 -49.15
CA LYS A 558 42.95 -21.92 -50.60
C LYS A 558 44.40 -22.08 -51.00
N LYS A 559 45.33 -21.49 -50.25
CA LYS A 559 46.78 -21.69 -50.52
C LYS A 559 47.21 -23.12 -50.32
N ASP A 560 46.74 -23.79 -49.27
CA ASP A 560 47.06 -25.23 -49.01
C ASP A 560 46.47 -26.13 -50.09
N LEU A 561 45.24 -25.85 -50.56
CA LEU A 561 44.62 -26.57 -51.68
C LEU A 561 45.42 -26.36 -52.98
N GLU A 562 45.76 -25.12 -53.31
CA GLU A 562 46.54 -24.80 -54.51
C GLU A 562 47.93 -25.46 -54.48
N TYR A 563 48.64 -25.41 -53.35
CA TYR A 563 49.97 -26.01 -53.20
C TYR A 563 49.92 -27.53 -53.34
N LYS A 564 48.98 -28.18 -52.59
CA LYS A 564 48.86 -29.66 -52.66
C LYS A 564 48.34 -30.14 -54.01
N ALA A 565 47.41 -29.37 -54.64
CA ALA A 565 46.92 -29.69 -55.99
C ALA A 565 48.02 -29.57 -57.03
N LYS A 566 48.85 -28.50 -56.99
CA LYS A 566 49.98 -28.35 -57.87
C LYS A 566 50.99 -29.49 -57.78
N ASN A 567 51.28 -29.92 -56.55
CA ASN A 567 52.19 -31.04 -56.30
C ASN A 567 51.66 -32.37 -56.90
N ILE A 568 50.34 -32.63 -56.82
CA ILE A 568 49.72 -33.81 -57.42
C ILE A 568 49.69 -33.68 -58.94
N ASP A 569 49.35 -32.53 -59.52
CA ASP A 569 49.33 -32.25 -60.92
C ASP A 569 50.75 -32.43 -61.56
N GLU A 570 51.80 -31.94 -60.87
CA GLU A 570 53.21 -32.13 -61.31
C GLU A 570 53.55 -33.64 -61.31
N LYS A 571 53.24 -34.38 -60.28
CA LYS A 571 53.48 -35.83 -60.17
C LYS A 571 52.74 -36.61 -61.27
N ILE A 572 51.49 -36.26 -61.58
CA ILE A 572 50.71 -36.87 -62.66
C ILE A 572 51.30 -36.55 -64.01
N ASN A 573 51.70 -35.29 -64.24
CA ASN A 573 52.35 -34.84 -65.53
C ASN A 573 53.69 -35.51 -65.73
N ASP A 574 54.50 -35.72 -64.68
CA ASP A 574 55.78 -36.45 -64.79
C ASP A 574 55.54 -37.88 -65.24
N ILE A 575 54.50 -38.55 -64.74
CA ILE A 575 54.17 -39.90 -65.22
C ILE A 575 53.68 -39.88 -66.65
N LEU A 576 52.80 -38.89 -67.05
CA LEU A 576 52.30 -38.76 -68.39
C LEU A 576 53.43 -38.48 -69.39
N ASN A 577 54.37 -37.61 -69.03
CA ASN A 577 55.52 -37.32 -69.85
C ASN A 577 56.45 -38.54 -69.99
N SER A 578 56.54 -39.36 -68.96
CA SER A 578 57.30 -40.62 -68.97
C SER A 578 56.68 -41.70 -69.85
N LEU A 579 55.36 -41.58 -70.18
CA LEU A 579 54.58 -42.48 -71.04
C LEU A 579 54.66 -42.09 -72.51
N LYS A 580 55.15 -40.88 -72.83
CA LYS A 580 55.42 -40.48 -74.27
C LYS A 580 56.69 -41.19 -74.74
N PHE A 581 56.49 -42.28 -75.47
CA PHE A 581 57.58 -42.94 -76.25
C PHE A 581 57.91 -42.20 -77.51
#